data_38a896adcfb804416dc771478a2d0c7a
#
_entry.id   38a896adcfb804416dc771478a2d0c7a
#
_cell.length_a   1.000
_cell.length_b   1.000
_cell.length_c   1.000
_cell.angle_alpha   90.00
_cell.angle_beta   90.00
_cell.angle_gamma   90.00
#
_symmetry.space_group_name_H-M   'P 1'
#
loop_
_entity.id
_entity.type
_entity.pdbx_description
1 polymer ?
#
loop_
_entity_poly.entity_id
_entity_poly.type
_entity_poly.pdbx_seq_one_letter_code
_entity_poly.pdbx_strand_id
1 'polypeptide(L)'
;MFVAWPSCLHAQYICPWHRKFMNAELVVSISGIRDTTRDAAIEFAAELDQRGVPLSLLVAPRLKGKYKLVEDPATQAWLRGRRARGDAIVLHGYDQAATKPRRAEFATLPRHEARLRLMAADRVMERVELRTRLFAAPRWDASAGAIEALPEVGFRVALGLTSILDLEHNVAQKVRVYGIGEGFRAEPWWCRALVMGAARTARRGGMLRLAVSAAQLERSGPRQAMLDAVDLALFHGATGAVYRWEPPAIARAA
;
A
#
# COMPACT_ATOMS: atom_id res chain seq x y z
N MET A 1 55.80 7.72 11.51
CA MET A 1 55.41 6.34 11.16
C MET A 1 53.91 6.35 10.94
N PHE A 2 53.45 6.66 9.71
CA PHE A 2 52.06 6.75 9.35
C PHE A 2 51.59 5.39 8.85
N VAL A 3 50.65 4.77 9.52
CA VAL A 3 50.01 3.52 9.07
C VAL A 3 48.87 3.87 8.15
N ALA A 4 49.00 3.52 6.87
CA ALA A 4 47.96 3.67 5.86
C ALA A 4 46.86 2.64 6.07
N TRP A 5 45.63 3.09 6.10
CA TRP A 5 44.43 2.24 6.09
C TRP A 5 44.11 1.81 4.66
N PRO A 6 43.78 0.54 4.40
CA PRO A 6 43.41 0.08 3.07
C PRO A 6 42.04 0.61 2.65
N SER A 7 41.98 1.14 1.46
CA SER A 7 40.78 1.62 0.78
C SER A 7 39.83 0.45 0.51
N CYS A 8 38.78 0.32 1.31
CA CYS A 8 37.65 -0.54 0.98
C CYS A 8 36.84 0.11 -0.15
N LEU A 9 36.99 -0.41 -1.35
CA LEU A 9 36.07 -0.22 -2.46
C LEU A 9 34.70 -0.80 -2.06
N HIS A 10 33.86 0.02 -1.45
CA HIS A 10 32.44 -0.30 -1.28
C HIS A 10 31.77 -0.11 -2.63
N ALA A 11 31.46 -1.22 -3.29
CA ALA A 11 30.48 -1.23 -4.36
C ALA A 11 29.19 -0.58 -3.83
N GLN A 12 28.89 0.61 -4.34
CA GLN A 12 27.66 1.33 -4.05
C GLN A 12 26.50 0.53 -4.67
N TYR A 13 25.94 -0.42 -3.93
CA TYR A 13 24.61 -0.91 -4.22
C TYR A 13 23.63 0.25 -3.96
N ILE A 14 23.37 1.03 -4.99
CA ILE A 14 22.34 2.06 -4.99
C ILE A 14 21.01 1.29 -4.95
N CYS A 15 20.45 1.20 -3.74
CA CYS A 15 19.07 0.77 -3.57
C CYS A 15 18.20 1.54 -4.58
N PRO A 16 17.32 0.87 -5.38
CA PRO A 16 16.50 1.54 -6.40
C PRO A 16 15.67 2.70 -5.84
N TRP A 17 15.44 2.74 -4.53
CA TRP A 17 14.73 3.79 -3.80
C TRP A 17 15.60 5.00 -3.42
N HIS A 18 16.92 4.99 -3.67
CA HIS A 18 17.84 6.11 -3.38
C HIS A 18 17.98 7.10 -4.54
N ARG A 19 17.13 7.01 -5.57
CA ARG A 19 17.07 8.05 -6.58
C ARG A 19 16.64 9.35 -5.87
N LYS A 20 17.54 10.31 -5.80
CA LYS A 20 17.32 11.66 -5.27
C LYS A 20 16.21 12.29 -6.11
N PHE A 21 14.94 12.15 -5.65
CA PHE A 21 13.79 12.65 -6.39
C PHE A 21 13.85 14.17 -6.45
N MET A 22 14.03 14.69 -7.64
CA MET A 22 13.79 16.10 -7.94
C MET A 22 12.29 16.40 -7.91
N ASN A 23 11.43 15.39 -8.14
CA ASN A 23 9.97 15.47 -8.11
C ASN A 23 9.39 14.55 -7.03
N ALA A 24 8.28 14.95 -6.41
CA ALA A 24 7.56 14.12 -5.46
C ALA A 24 6.90 12.92 -6.17
N GLU A 25 6.85 11.77 -5.49
CA GLU A 25 6.02 10.62 -5.92
C GLU A 25 4.70 10.61 -5.16
N LEU A 26 3.59 10.42 -5.87
CA LEU A 26 2.26 10.31 -5.29
C LEU A 26 1.76 8.87 -5.42
N VAL A 27 1.59 8.19 -4.28
CA VAL A 27 0.98 6.86 -4.21
C VAL A 27 -0.40 6.97 -3.56
N VAL A 28 -1.44 6.61 -4.30
CA VAL A 28 -2.82 6.57 -3.79
C VAL A 28 -3.25 5.12 -3.60
N SER A 29 -3.80 4.79 -2.44
CA SER A 29 -4.26 3.44 -2.14
C SER A 29 -5.70 3.39 -1.64
N ILE A 30 -6.44 2.36 -2.08
CA ILE A 30 -7.81 2.09 -1.66
C ILE A 30 -7.86 0.75 -0.93
N SER A 31 -8.49 0.71 0.24
CA SER A 31 -8.73 -0.52 1.01
C SER A 31 -10.23 -0.81 1.16
N GLY A 32 -10.59 -2.01 1.63
CA GLY A 32 -11.98 -2.37 1.91
C GLY A 32 -12.87 -2.51 0.67
N ILE A 33 -12.27 -2.90 -0.45
CA ILE A 33 -12.96 -3.13 -1.73
C ILE A 33 -13.70 -4.48 -1.63
N ARG A 34 -15.01 -4.44 -1.82
CA ARG A 34 -15.90 -5.61 -1.77
C ARG A 34 -17.21 -5.30 -2.52
N ASP A 35 -18.09 -6.29 -2.65
CA ASP A 35 -19.38 -6.18 -3.33
C ASP A 35 -20.14 -4.87 -3.04
N THR A 36 -20.27 -4.52 -1.74
CA THR A 36 -21.01 -3.35 -1.27
C THR A 36 -20.30 -2.01 -1.47
N THR A 37 -19.00 -1.98 -1.70
CA THR A 37 -18.18 -0.75 -1.80
C THR A 37 -17.42 -0.65 -3.13
N ARG A 38 -17.58 -1.64 -3.98
CA ARG A 38 -16.88 -1.71 -5.28
C ARG A 38 -17.23 -0.52 -6.17
N ASP A 39 -18.49 -0.14 -6.25
CA ASP A 39 -18.95 0.92 -7.16
C ASP A 39 -18.31 2.27 -6.79
N ALA A 40 -18.25 2.60 -5.50
CA ALA A 40 -17.54 3.80 -5.03
C ALA A 40 -16.03 3.76 -5.35
N ALA A 41 -15.41 2.56 -5.28
CA ALA A 41 -14.01 2.39 -5.67
C ALA A 41 -13.82 2.54 -7.19
N ILE A 42 -14.77 2.05 -8.01
CA ILE A 42 -14.76 2.20 -9.48
C ILE A 42 -14.85 3.68 -9.86
N GLU A 43 -15.81 4.41 -9.29
CA GLU A 43 -15.98 5.84 -9.58
C GLU A 43 -14.74 6.65 -9.20
N PHE A 44 -14.19 6.41 -8.01
CA PHE A 44 -12.96 7.11 -7.59
C PHE A 44 -11.75 6.74 -8.45
N ALA A 45 -11.66 5.48 -8.87
CA ALA A 45 -10.61 5.04 -9.80
C ALA A 45 -10.71 5.76 -11.16
N ALA A 46 -11.92 5.97 -11.67
CA ALA A 46 -12.13 6.72 -12.92
C ALA A 46 -11.69 8.19 -12.79
N GLU A 47 -11.93 8.83 -11.63
CA GLU A 47 -11.45 10.17 -11.33
C GLU A 47 -9.91 10.27 -11.32
N LEU A 48 -9.23 9.23 -10.80
CA LEU A 48 -7.77 9.18 -10.79
C LEU A 48 -7.19 8.83 -12.17
N ASP A 49 -7.88 8.00 -12.96
CA ASP A 49 -7.50 7.72 -14.35
C ASP A 49 -7.49 9.01 -15.19
N GLN A 50 -8.49 9.90 -15.02
CA GLN A 50 -8.54 11.20 -15.68
C GLN A 50 -7.35 12.10 -15.31
N ARG A 51 -6.79 11.92 -14.12
CA ARG A 51 -5.63 12.65 -13.60
C ARG A 51 -4.28 11.97 -13.92
N GLY A 52 -4.31 10.81 -14.58
CA GLY A 52 -3.11 10.01 -14.86
C GLY A 52 -2.45 9.43 -13.61
N VAL A 53 -3.20 9.22 -12.53
CA VAL A 53 -2.69 8.69 -11.25
C VAL A 53 -3.08 7.22 -11.10
N PRO A 54 -2.13 6.29 -11.15
CA PRO A 54 -2.40 4.87 -10.94
C PRO A 54 -2.68 4.57 -9.45
N LEU A 55 -3.32 3.45 -9.18
CA LEU A 55 -3.77 3.05 -7.86
C LEU A 55 -2.99 1.86 -7.28
N SER A 56 -2.93 1.81 -5.96
CA SER A 56 -2.52 0.64 -5.20
C SER A 56 -3.74 0.08 -4.45
N LEU A 57 -4.23 -1.08 -4.89
CA LEU A 57 -5.46 -1.69 -4.40
C LEU A 57 -5.14 -2.67 -3.27
N LEU A 58 -5.55 -2.31 -2.06
CA LEU A 58 -5.33 -3.10 -0.84
C LEU A 58 -6.46 -4.11 -0.69
N VAL A 59 -6.18 -5.36 -1.04
CA VAL A 59 -7.18 -6.43 -1.17
C VAL A 59 -7.13 -7.36 0.03
N ALA A 60 -8.27 -7.49 0.72
CA ALA A 60 -8.46 -8.48 1.77
C ALA A 60 -9.24 -9.68 1.20
N PRO A 61 -8.72 -10.91 1.31
CA PRO A 61 -9.41 -12.11 0.81
C PRO A 61 -10.77 -12.36 1.46
N ARG A 62 -10.94 -11.95 2.72
CA ARG A 62 -12.14 -12.21 3.49
C ARG A 62 -12.48 -11.07 4.45
N LEU A 63 -13.78 -10.94 4.75
CA LEU A 63 -14.29 -10.22 5.90
C LEU A 63 -15.13 -11.18 6.71
N LYS A 64 -14.69 -11.53 7.91
CA LYS A 64 -15.24 -12.60 8.75
C LYS A 64 -16.76 -12.55 8.82
N GLY A 65 -17.40 -13.66 8.39
CA GLY A 65 -18.85 -13.84 8.41
C GLY A 65 -19.66 -12.97 7.45
N LYS A 66 -18.99 -12.19 6.56
CA LYS A 66 -19.68 -11.22 5.69
C LYS A 66 -19.30 -11.27 4.22
N TYR A 67 -18.02 -11.52 3.91
CA TYR A 67 -17.54 -11.42 2.55
C TYR A 67 -16.37 -12.37 2.30
N LYS A 68 -16.32 -12.92 1.09
CA LYS A 68 -15.20 -13.71 0.57
C LYS A 68 -14.95 -13.33 -0.88
N LEU A 69 -13.74 -12.91 -1.17
CA LEU A 69 -13.35 -12.51 -2.52
C LEU A 69 -13.55 -13.64 -3.56
N VAL A 70 -13.36 -14.90 -3.17
CA VAL A 70 -13.56 -16.07 -4.05
C VAL A 70 -15.01 -16.26 -4.51
N GLU A 71 -15.96 -15.68 -3.81
CA GLU A 71 -17.39 -15.73 -4.09
C GLU A 71 -17.90 -14.49 -4.84
N ASP A 72 -17.01 -13.51 -5.13
CA ASP A 72 -17.35 -12.25 -5.81
C ASP A 72 -16.60 -12.11 -7.15
N PRO A 73 -17.09 -12.75 -8.23
CA PRO A 73 -16.45 -12.71 -9.53
C PRO A 73 -16.38 -11.31 -10.14
N ALA A 74 -17.33 -10.44 -9.82
CA ALA A 74 -17.36 -9.09 -10.35
C ALA A 74 -16.21 -8.22 -9.78
N THR A 75 -15.96 -8.29 -8.46
CA THR A 75 -14.80 -7.62 -7.84
C THR A 75 -13.50 -8.23 -8.34
N GLN A 76 -13.41 -9.56 -8.48
CA GLN A 76 -12.22 -10.21 -9.04
C GLN A 76 -11.90 -9.70 -10.46
N ALA A 77 -12.90 -9.65 -11.34
CA ALA A 77 -12.75 -9.20 -12.72
C ALA A 77 -12.27 -7.74 -12.77
N TRP A 78 -12.86 -6.88 -11.94
CA TRP A 78 -12.46 -5.48 -11.84
C TRP A 78 -11.00 -5.33 -11.37
N LEU A 79 -10.61 -6.03 -10.30
CA LEU A 79 -9.24 -5.98 -9.78
C LEU A 79 -8.21 -6.50 -10.80
N ARG A 80 -8.51 -7.58 -11.52
CA ARG A 80 -7.65 -8.07 -12.61
C ARG A 80 -7.53 -7.06 -13.74
N GLY A 81 -8.63 -6.43 -14.12
CA GLY A 81 -8.64 -5.36 -15.13
C GLY A 81 -7.80 -4.15 -14.70
N ARG A 82 -7.86 -3.75 -13.44
CA ARG A 82 -7.01 -2.68 -12.88
C ARG A 82 -5.52 -3.06 -12.91
N ARG A 83 -5.20 -4.28 -12.47
CA ARG A 83 -3.82 -4.80 -12.52
C ARG A 83 -3.26 -4.81 -13.96
N ALA A 84 -4.06 -5.22 -14.93
CA ALA A 84 -3.63 -5.24 -16.34
C ALA A 84 -3.34 -3.83 -16.89
N ARG A 85 -3.90 -2.77 -16.29
CA ARG A 85 -3.63 -1.37 -16.62
C ARG A 85 -2.46 -0.75 -15.85
N GLY A 86 -1.79 -1.52 -14.99
CA GLY A 86 -0.60 -1.07 -14.26
C GLY A 86 -0.83 -0.70 -12.80
N ASP A 87 -2.03 -0.89 -12.26
CA ASP A 87 -2.29 -0.71 -10.83
C ASP A 87 -1.65 -1.83 -10.01
N ALA A 88 -1.25 -1.51 -8.79
CA ALA A 88 -0.68 -2.49 -7.88
C ALA A 88 -1.76 -3.21 -7.07
N ILE A 89 -1.61 -4.52 -6.91
CA ILE A 89 -2.36 -5.31 -5.94
C ILE A 89 -1.50 -5.52 -4.70
N VAL A 90 -2.06 -5.21 -3.54
CA VAL A 90 -1.41 -5.37 -2.23
C VAL A 90 -2.27 -6.26 -1.36
N LEU A 91 -1.71 -7.31 -0.77
CA LEU A 91 -2.43 -8.13 0.20
C LEU A 91 -2.68 -7.32 1.47
N HIS A 92 -3.94 -7.25 1.93
CA HIS A 92 -4.35 -6.46 3.10
C HIS A 92 -4.99 -7.32 4.20
N GLY A 93 -4.17 -8.16 4.82
CA GLY A 93 -4.63 -9.15 5.80
C GLY A 93 -5.23 -10.41 5.17
N TYR A 94 -5.87 -11.24 5.99
CA TYR A 94 -6.52 -12.48 5.54
C TYR A 94 -8.01 -12.49 5.83
N ASP A 95 -8.39 -12.38 7.10
CA ASP A 95 -9.76 -12.49 7.57
C ASP A 95 -10.11 -11.30 8.47
N GLN A 96 -10.29 -10.15 7.83
CA GLN A 96 -10.55 -8.90 8.55
C GLN A 96 -11.84 -9.04 9.39
N ALA A 97 -11.79 -8.65 10.65
CA ALA A 97 -12.97 -8.62 11.50
C ALA A 97 -13.79 -7.35 11.25
N ALA A 98 -15.12 -7.48 11.28
CA ALA A 98 -16.03 -6.35 11.13
C ALA A 98 -15.97 -5.37 12.31
N THR A 99 -15.51 -5.79 13.49
CA THR A 99 -15.46 -4.97 14.70
C THR A 99 -14.14 -4.20 14.83
N LYS A 100 -14.21 -2.95 15.31
CA LYS A 100 -13.03 -2.07 15.47
C LYS A 100 -11.84 -2.70 16.20
N PRO A 101 -12.00 -3.37 17.37
CA PRO A 101 -10.87 -3.92 18.12
C PRO A 101 -10.11 -5.03 17.37
N ARG A 102 -10.82 -5.79 16.51
CA ARG A 102 -10.26 -6.94 15.80
C ARG A 102 -9.82 -6.64 14.37
N ARG A 103 -9.92 -5.38 13.91
CA ARG A 103 -9.49 -4.99 12.57
C ARG A 103 -7.97 -4.98 12.40
N ALA A 104 -7.21 -4.83 13.48
CA ALA A 104 -5.76 -4.92 13.48
C ALA A 104 -5.32 -6.40 13.56
N GLU A 105 -5.70 -7.19 12.57
CA GLU A 105 -5.53 -8.65 12.55
C GLU A 105 -4.10 -9.10 12.83
N PHE A 106 -3.11 -8.35 12.33
CA PHE A 106 -1.69 -8.73 12.41
C PHE A 106 -0.91 -8.00 13.51
N ALA A 107 -1.55 -7.12 14.30
CA ALA A 107 -0.86 -6.27 15.27
C ALA A 107 -0.21 -7.02 16.43
N THR A 108 -0.73 -8.22 16.77
CA THR A 108 -0.28 -8.99 17.94
C THR A 108 0.04 -10.45 17.64
N LEU A 109 0.01 -10.86 16.37
CA LEU A 109 0.24 -12.25 16.00
C LEU A 109 1.69 -12.67 16.23
N PRO A 110 1.92 -13.85 16.83
CA PRO A 110 3.23 -14.49 16.80
C PRO A 110 3.56 -14.97 15.39
N ARG A 111 4.86 -15.13 15.10
CA ARG A 111 5.38 -15.51 13.77
C ARG A 111 4.67 -16.73 13.18
N HIS A 112 4.50 -17.79 13.95
CA HIS A 112 3.86 -19.03 13.47
C HIS A 112 2.42 -18.79 12.99
N GLU A 113 1.60 -18.10 13.78
CA GLU A 113 0.19 -17.82 13.44
C GLU A 113 0.10 -16.84 12.26
N ALA A 114 0.94 -15.81 12.24
CA ALA A 114 1.03 -14.88 11.13
C ALA A 114 1.37 -15.62 9.83
N ARG A 115 2.36 -16.53 9.84
CA ARG A 115 2.73 -17.35 8.69
C ARG A 115 1.55 -18.16 8.17
N LEU A 116 0.80 -18.85 9.04
CA LEU A 116 -0.36 -19.65 8.62
C LEU A 116 -1.43 -18.79 7.93
N ARG A 117 -1.72 -17.61 8.48
CA ARG A 117 -2.70 -16.68 7.90
C ARG A 117 -2.21 -16.11 6.56
N LEU A 118 -0.94 -15.75 6.45
CA LEU A 118 -0.34 -15.27 5.20
C LEU A 118 -0.37 -16.35 4.12
N MET A 119 -0.04 -17.59 4.45
CA MET A 119 -0.13 -18.73 3.50
C MET A 119 -1.57 -18.95 3.03
N ALA A 120 -2.55 -18.89 3.94
CA ALA A 120 -3.95 -19.02 3.58
C ALA A 120 -4.42 -17.87 2.68
N ALA A 121 -4.00 -16.64 2.98
CA ALA A 121 -4.29 -15.46 2.15
C ALA A 121 -3.65 -15.56 0.75
N ASP A 122 -2.36 -15.93 0.68
CA ASP A 122 -1.63 -16.06 -0.58
C ASP A 122 -2.28 -17.10 -1.51
N ARG A 123 -2.73 -18.25 -0.97
CA ARG A 123 -3.49 -19.27 -1.73
C ARG A 123 -4.80 -18.74 -2.29
N VAL A 124 -5.52 -17.93 -1.51
CA VAL A 124 -6.76 -17.30 -2.01
C VAL A 124 -6.43 -16.31 -3.13
N MET A 125 -5.42 -15.46 -2.96
CA MET A 125 -4.99 -14.51 -3.98
C MET A 125 -4.50 -15.20 -5.26
N GLU A 126 -3.80 -16.32 -5.13
CA GLU A 126 -3.39 -17.15 -6.27
C GLU A 126 -4.58 -17.73 -7.02
N ARG A 127 -5.56 -18.30 -6.29
CA ARG A 127 -6.79 -18.87 -6.88
C ARG A 127 -7.61 -17.86 -7.70
N VAL A 128 -7.59 -16.58 -7.29
CA VAL A 128 -8.30 -15.50 -7.99
C VAL A 128 -7.42 -14.71 -8.95
N GLU A 129 -6.19 -15.20 -9.21
CA GLU A 129 -5.20 -14.59 -10.13
C GLU A 129 -4.76 -13.18 -9.72
N LEU A 130 -4.72 -12.91 -8.41
CA LEU A 130 -4.31 -11.61 -7.86
C LEU A 130 -3.07 -11.72 -6.94
N ARG A 131 -2.31 -12.83 -7.04
CA ARG A 131 -1.11 -13.03 -6.22
C ARG A 131 -0.15 -11.85 -6.32
N THR A 132 0.41 -11.45 -5.18
CA THR A 132 1.29 -10.28 -5.06
C THR A 132 2.46 -10.55 -4.11
N ARG A 133 3.52 -9.74 -4.22
CA ARG A 133 4.67 -9.71 -3.29
C ARG A 133 4.60 -8.58 -2.28
N LEU A 134 3.51 -7.79 -2.32
CA LEU A 134 3.31 -6.62 -1.48
C LEU A 134 2.31 -6.94 -0.37
N PHE A 135 2.63 -6.54 0.85
CA PHE A 135 1.78 -6.72 2.01
C PHE A 135 1.58 -5.40 2.76
N ALA A 136 0.35 -5.14 3.16
CA ALA A 136 -0.02 -4.08 4.10
C ALA A 136 -0.90 -4.66 5.18
N ALA A 137 -0.48 -4.61 6.43
CA ALA A 137 -1.32 -5.07 7.52
C ALA A 137 -2.58 -4.21 7.65
N PRO A 138 -3.74 -4.77 8.01
CA PRO A 138 -4.92 -4.00 8.36
C PRO A 138 -4.58 -2.97 9.43
N ARG A 139 -5.06 -1.72 9.24
CA ARG A 139 -4.70 -0.55 10.05
C ARG A 139 -3.22 -0.16 10.01
N TRP A 140 -2.45 -0.70 9.07
CA TRP A 140 -1.00 -0.48 8.94
C TRP A 140 -0.19 -0.95 10.14
N ASP A 141 -0.73 -1.86 10.94
CA ASP A 141 -0.14 -2.32 12.20
C ASP A 141 0.15 -3.82 12.14
N ALA A 142 1.43 -4.16 12.23
CA ALA A 142 1.94 -5.53 12.19
C ALA A 142 2.95 -5.77 13.32
N SER A 143 2.81 -6.89 14.01
CA SER A 143 3.76 -7.33 15.03
C SER A 143 5.13 -7.67 14.41
N ALA A 144 6.18 -7.68 15.22
CA ALA A 144 7.50 -8.15 14.79
C ALA A 144 7.43 -9.58 14.21
N GLY A 145 6.69 -10.49 14.87
CA GLY A 145 6.49 -11.85 14.38
C GLY A 145 5.77 -11.92 13.03
N ALA A 146 4.83 -11.00 12.77
CA ALA A 146 4.17 -10.91 11.47
C ALA A 146 5.15 -10.45 10.38
N ILE A 147 5.99 -9.47 10.67
CA ILE A 147 7.02 -8.98 9.72
C ILE A 147 8.04 -10.09 9.41
N GLU A 148 8.49 -10.84 10.42
CA GLU A 148 9.41 -11.97 10.24
C GLU A 148 8.82 -13.10 9.38
N ALA A 149 7.51 -13.33 9.44
CA ALA A 149 6.82 -14.37 8.67
C ALA A 149 6.65 -14.03 7.18
N LEU A 150 6.67 -12.76 6.80
CA LEU A 150 6.41 -12.31 5.43
C LEU A 150 7.36 -12.91 4.39
N PRO A 151 8.70 -12.85 4.54
CA PRO A 151 9.62 -13.39 3.56
C PRO A 151 9.52 -14.91 3.41
N GLU A 152 9.13 -15.63 4.46
CA GLU A 152 8.94 -17.09 4.41
C GLU A 152 7.78 -17.52 3.48
N VAL A 153 6.78 -16.65 3.34
CA VAL A 153 5.63 -16.88 2.45
C VAL A 153 5.89 -16.28 1.05
N GLY A 154 6.96 -15.50 0.90
CA GLY A 154 7.39 -14.96 -0.37
C GLY A 154 7.00 -13.50 -0.58
N PHE A 155 6.55 -12.78 0.45
CA PHE A 155 6.40 -11.33 0.38
C PHE A 155 7.76 -10.65 0.40
N ARG A 156 7.87 -9.51 -0.31
CA ARG A 156 9.12 -8.77 -0.49
C ARG A 156 9.04 -7.35 0.05
N VAL A 157 7.85 -6.79 0.13
CA VAL A 157 7.64 -5.44 0.66
C VAL A 157 6.54 -5.46 1.71
N ALA A 158 6.81 -4.86 2.86
CA ALA A 158 5.82 -4.61 3.91
C ALA A 158 5.56 -3.11 4.07
N LEU A 159 4.28 -2.74 3.98
CA LEU A 159 3.82 -1.38 4.06
C LEU A 159 3.25 -1.09 5.45
N GLY A 160 3.95 -0.26 6.22
CA GLY A 160 3.52 0.21 7.53
C GLY A 160 2.98 1.65 7.50
N LEU A 161 2.50 2.14 8.64
CA LEU A 161 1.95 3.49 8.79
C LEU A 161 3.00 4.58 8.52
N THR A 162 4.23 4.37 8.98
CA THR A 162 5.31 5.36 8.93
C THR A 162 6.51 4.89 8.13
N SER A 163 6.45 3.68 7.54
CA SER A 163 7.58 3.12 6.80
C SER A 163 7.13 2.17 5.69
N ILE A 164 8.00 2.00 4.72
CA ILE A 164 7.99 0.91 3.74
C ILE A 164 9.24 0.08 4.02
N LEU A 165 9.05 -1.23 4.21
CA LEU A 165 10.14 -2.17 4.48
C LEU A 165 10.39 -2.99 3.21
N ASP A 166 11.58 -2.91 2.68
CA ASP A 166 12.10 -3.87 1.72
C ASP A 166 12.65 -5.07 2.52
N LEU A 167 11.96 -6.19 2.44
CA LEU A 167 12.26 -7.40 3.21
C LEU A 167 13.41 -8.21 2.61
N GLU A 168 13.74 -7.97 1.35
CA GLU A 168 14.82 -8.65 0.66
C GLU A 168 16.18 -8.01 0.99
N HIS A 169 16.22 -6.68 0.97
CA HIS A 169 17.44 -5.92 1.26
C HIS A 169 17.54 -5.46 2.72
N ASN A 170 16.51 -5.74 3.54
CA ASN A 170 16.38 -5.28 4.92
C ASN A 170 16.53 -3.75 5.06
N VAL A 171 15.90 -3.01 4.16
CA VAL A 171 15.92 -1.54 4.13
C VAL A 171 14.57 -0.97 4.52
N ALA A 172 14.57 0.02 5.40
CA ALA A 172 13.38 0.74 5.81
C ALA A 172 13.39 2.18 5.29
N GLN A 173 12.42 2.53 4.47
CA GLN A 173 12.17 3.90 4.04
C GLN A 173 11.12 4.54 4.96
N LYS A 174 11.47 5.64 5.63
CA LYS A 174 10.53 6.38 6.49
C LYS A 174 9.63 7.27 5.64
N VAL A 175 8.37 6.84 5.49
CA VAL A 175 7.33 7.58 4.73
C VAL A 175 5.98 7.33 5.38
N ARG A 176 5.34 8.40 5.85
CA ARG A 176 4.04 8.32 6.53
C ARG A 176 2.88 8.21 5.54
N VAL A 177 1.86 7.41 5.89
CA VAL A 177 0.56 7.39 5.21
C VAL A 177 -0.32 8.51 5.78
N TYR A 178 -0.94 9.28 4.89
CA TYR A 178 -2.04 10.18 5.20
C TYR A 178 -3.33 9.51 4.72
N GLY A 179 -4.30 9.29 5.61
CA GLY A 179 -5.46 8.54 5.15
C GLY A 179 -6.71 8.64 6.01
N ILE A 180 -7.80 8.17 5.42
CA ILE A 180 -9.13 8.08 6.02
C ILE A 180 -9.58 6.63 5.95
N GLY A 181 -9.45 5.93 7.09
CA GLY A 181 -9.76 4.51 7.20
C GLY A 181 -11.24 4.21 7.46
N GLU A 182 -11.63 2.96 7.28
CA GLU A 182 -12.96 2.47 7.61
C GLU A 182 -13.28 2.67 9.09
N GLY A 183 -14.48 3.17 9.39
CA GLY A 183 -14.95 3.48 10.75
C GLY A 183 -14.35 4.74 11.37
N PHE A 184 -13.56 5.47 10.62
CA PHE A 184 -13.09 6.80 11.00
C PHE A 184 -14.21 7.83 10.75
N ARG A 185 -14.52 8.65 11.74
CA ARG A 185 -15.38 9.82 11.53
C ARG A 185 -14.51 10.90 10.89
N ALA A 186 -14.68 11.10 9.58
CA ALA A 186 -13.96 12.12 8.84
C ALA A 186 -14.56 13.50 9.15
N GLU A 187 -14.09 14.08 10.21
CA GLU A 187 -14.44 15.45 10.57
C GLU A 187 -13.84 16.44 9.54
N PRO A 188 -14.49 17.57 9.25
CA PRO A 188 -14.01 18.55 8.28
C PRO A 188 -12.57 19.02 8.55
N TRP A 189 -12.19 19.18 9.81
CA TRP A 189 -10.83 19.55 10.19
C TRP A 189 -9.79 18.51 9.81
N TRP A 190 -10.13 17.21 9.88
CA TRP A 190 -9.24 16.12 9.47
C TRP A 190 -9.05 16.07 7.96
N CYS A 191 -10.12 16.27 7.19
CA CYS A 191 -10.04 16.41 5.75
C CYS A 191 -9.10 17.56 5.35
N ARG A 192 -9.24 18.74 6.01
CA ARG A 192 -8.31 19.87 5.81
C ARG A 192 -6.86 19.50 6.18
N ALA A 193 -6.64 18.82 7.31
CA ALA A 193 -5.31 18.40 7.76
C ALA A 193 -4.66 17.43 6.76
N LEU A 194 -5.44 16.53 6.17
CA LEU A 194 -4.98 15.62 5.12
C LEU A 194 -4.52 16.41 3.89
N VAL A 195 -5.35 17.30 3.36
CA VAL A 195 -5.06 18.13 2.18
C VAL A 195 -3.80 18.98 2.42
N MET A 196 -3.72 19.67 3.57
CA MET A 196 -2.55 20.49 3.93
C MET A 196 -1.28 19.66 4.12
N GLY A 197 -1.42 18.45 4.70
CA GLY A 197 -0.31 17.51 4.84
C GLY A 197 0.23 17.02 3.51
N ALA A 198 -0.68 16.71 2.58
CA ALA A 198 -0.35 16.32 1.21
C ALA A 198 0.41 17.42 0.47
N ALA A 199 -0.15 18.64 0.46
CA ALA A 199 0.48 19.78 -0.18
C ALA A 199 1.87 20.11 0.38
N ARG A 200 2.05 20.00 1.71
CA ARG A 200 3.34 20.22 2.36
C ARG A 200 4.37 19.17 1.98
N THR A 201 3.95 17.90 1.91
CA THR A 201 4.83 16.79 1.54
C THR A 201 5.24 16.89 0.07
N ALA A 202 4.31 17.15 -0.83
CA ALA A 202 4.58 17.32 -2.25
C ALA A 202 5.58 18.47 -2.52
N ARG A 203 5.40 19.63 -1.87
CA ARG A 203 6.32 20.78 -1.99
C ARG A 203 7.75 20.50 -1.52
N ARG A 204 7.91 19.60 -0.56
CA ARG A 204 9.24 19.23 -0.03
C ARG A 204 9.97 18.21 -0.90
N GLY A 205 9.30 17.62 -1.87
CA GLY A 205 9.77 16.46 -2.59
C GLY A 205 9.70 15.18 -1.75
N GLY A 206 9.87 14.03 -2.37
CA GLY A 206 9.80 12.72 -1.72
C GLY A 206 8.47 12.02 -2.00
N MET A 207 8.19 10.95 -1.25
CA MET A 207 7.00 10.12 -1.48
C MET A 207 5.83 10.58 -0.60
N LEU A 208 4.71 10.91 -1.24
CA LEU A 208 3.42 11.15 -0.60
C LEU A 208 2.56 9.88 -0.69
N ARG A 209 2.13 9.34 0.44
CA ARG A 209 1.26 8.17 0.50
C ARG A 209 -0.12 8.57 0.99
N LEU A 210 -1.13 8.49 0.12
CA LEU A 210 -2.53 8.72 0.44
C LEU A 210 -3.27 7.38 0.53
N ALA A 211 -4.13 7.22 1.53
CA ALA A 211 -4.91 6.00 1.71
C ALA A 211 -6.35 6.30 2.11
N VAL A 212 -7.30 5.62 1.46
CA VAL A 212 -8.72 5.75 1.77
C VAL A 212 -9.39 4.37 1.79
N SER A 213 -10.40 4.18 2.64
CA SER A 213 -11.24 2.99 2.51
C SER A 213 -12.39 3.26 1.53
N ALA A 214 -12.76 2.27 0.74
CA ALA A 214 -13.85 2.37 -0.24
C ALA A 214 -15.18 2.82 0.41
N ALA A 215 -15.46 2.38 1.64
CA ALA A 215 -16.62 2.84 2.40
C ALA A 215 -16.61 4.36 2.74
N GLN A 216 -15.45 5.00 2.76
CA GLN A 216 -15.37 6.46 2.95
C GLN A 216 -15.55 7.22 1.63
N LEU A 217 -15.32 6.56 0.49
CA LEU A 217 -15.53 7.15 -0.84
C LEU A 217 -17.01 7.35 -1.17
N GLU A 218 -17.92 6.64 -0.51
CA GLU A 218 -19.36 6.85 -0.58
C GLU A 218 -19.79 8.21 0.02
N ARG A 219 -18.92 8.83 0.82
CA ARG A 219 -19.17 10.11 1.48
C ARG A 219 -18.48 11.24 0.71
N SER A 220 -19.22 12.30 0.38
CA SER A 220 -18.72 13.42 -0.41
C SER A 220 -17.50 14.11 0.21
N GLY A 221 -17.51 14.38 1.51
CA GLY A 221 -16.41 15.06 2.20
C GLY A 221 -15.07 14.34 2.13
N PRO A 222 -14.97 13.08 2.57
CA PRO A 222 -13.75 12.27 2.43
C PRO A 222 -13.30 12.07 0.98
N ARG A 223 -14.23 11.80 0.07
CA ARG A 223 -13.93 11.67 -1.36
C ARG A 223 -13.31 12.94 -1.92
N GLN A 224 -13.95 14.10 -1.69
CA GLN A 224 -13.44 15.38 -2.17
C GLN A 224 -12.08 15.72 -1.56
N ALA A 225 -11.89 15.49 -0.27
CA ALA A 225 -10.60 15.74 0.38
C ALA A 225 -9.46 14.89 -0.22
N MET A 226 -9.75 13.66 -0.64
CA MET A 226 -8.75 12.82 -1.32
C MET A 226 -8.43 13.38 -2.71
N LEU A 227 -9.43 13.82 -3.48
CA LEU A 227 -9.22 14.43 -4.80
C LEU A 227 -8.45 15.75 -4.68
N ASP A 228 -8.83 16.62 -3.75
CA ASP A 228 -8.12 17.88 -3.47
C ASP A 228 -6.65 17.64 -3.10
N ALA A 229 -6.38 16.58 -2.29
CA ALA A 229 -5.01 16.23 -1.92
C ALA A 229 -4.19 15.73 -3.12
N VAL A 230 -4.82 14.96 -4.02
CA VAL A 230 -4.22 14.51 -5.28
C VAL A 230 -3.94 15.70 -6.18
N ASP A 231 -4.94 16.56 -6.42
CA ASP A 231 -4.82 17.72 -7.31
C ASP A 231 -3.73 18.68 -6.83
N LEU A 232 -3.65 18.95 -5.53
CA LEU A 232 -2.56 19.76 -4.95
C LEU A 232 -1.19 19.09 -5.07
N ALA A 233 -1.11 17.77 -4.93
CA ALA A 233 0.15 17.06 -5.11
C ALA A 233 0.63 17.18 -6.56
N LEU A 234 -0.26 16.96 -7.53
CA LEU A 234 0.04 17.09 -8.96
C LEU A 234 0.41 18.54 -9.31
N PHE A 235 -0.33 19.53 -8.77
CA PHE A 235 0.00 20.96 -8.95
C PHE A 235 1.41 21.30 -8.46
N HIS A 236 1.90 20.63 -7.42
CA HIS A 236 3.26 20.78 -6.92
C HIS A 236 4.29 19.86 -7.61
N GLY A 237 3.92 19.28 -8.77
CA GLY A 237 4.84 18.49 -9.60
C GLY A 237 5.04 17.05 -9.13
N ALA A 238 4.17 16.52 -8.27
CA ALA A 238 4.22 15.10 -7.94
C ALA A 238 3.79 14.24 -9.14
N THR A 239 4.43 13.09 -9.31
CA THR A 239 4.09 12.11 -10.34
C THR A 239 3.39 10.91 -9.71
N GLY A 240 2.32 10.41 -10.35
CA GLY A 240 1.61 9.23 -9.91
C GLY A 240 2.49 7.99 -9.94
N ALA A 241 2.46 7.21 -8.85
CA ALA A 241 3.20 5.97 -8.69
C ALA A 241 2.36 4.92 -7.96
N VAL A 242 2.79 3.67 -8.00
CA VAL A 242 2.20 2.56 -7.23
C VAL A 242 3.23 1.92 -6.32
N TYR A 243 2.77 1.23 -5.28
CA TYR A 243 3.66 0.32 -4.56
C TYR A 243 4.14 -0.78 -5.49
N ARG A 244 5.44 -1.01 -5.52
CA ARG A 244 6.05 -2.03 -6.38
C ARG A 244 7.22 -2.70 -5.68
N TRP A 245 7.46 -3.92 -6.04
CA TRP A 245 8.71 -4.62 -5.80
C TRP A 245 9.36 -4.89 -7.16
N GLU A 246 10.60 -4.50 -7.29
CA GLU A 246 11.41 -4.79 -8.48
C GLU A 246 12.42 -5.86 -8.08
N PRO A 247 12.46 -7.00 -8.79
CA PRO A 247 13.51 -7.98 -8.55
C PRO A 247 14.87 -7.32 -8.78
N PRO A 248 15.90 -7.71 -8.01
CA PRO A 248 17.25 -7.19 -8.25
C PRO A 248 17.62 -7.45 -9.72
N ALA A 249 18.20 -6.43 -10.36
CA ALA A 249 18.67 -6.56 -11.74
C ALA A 249 19.67 -7.73 -11.78
N ILE A 250 19.33 -8.78 -12.50
CA ILE A 250 20.26 -9.88 -12.75
C ILE A 250 21.43 -9.22 -13.49
N ALA A 251 22.57 -9.13 -12.83
CA ALA A 251 23.81 -8.73 -13.49
C ALA A 251 23.99 -9.72 -14.65
N ARG A 252 23.74 -9.27 -15.88
CA ARG A 252 24.08 -10.07 -17.06
C ARG A 252 25.58 -10.25 -16.97
N ALA A 253 26.00 -11.48 -16.65
CA ALA A 253 27.38 -11.87 -16.80
C ALA A 253 27.76 -11.63 -18.27
N ALA A 254 28.70 -10.71 -18.46
CA ALA A 254 29.31 -10.43 -19.75
C ALA A 254 30.26 -11.57 -20.11
#